data_1a42ef633469835dbd3780dbd6f8feeb
#
_entry.id   1a42ef633469835dbd3780dbd6f8feeb
#
_cell.length_a   1.000
_cell.length_b   1.000
_cell.length_c   1.000
_cell.angle_alpha   90.00
_cell.angle_beta   90.00
_cell.angle_gamma   90.00
#
_symmetry.space_group_name_H-M   'P 1'
#
loop_
_entity.id
_entity.type
_entity.pdbx_description
1 polymer ?
#
loop_
_entity_poly.entity_id
_entity_poly.type
_entity_poly.pdbx_seq_one_letter_code
_entity_poly.pdbx_strand_id
1 'polypeptide(L)'
;MIKIAIALGVLVTATLLMKKQGMSYRQSVLKTIYPAIMWSGKGAGKKQIQFNKENKTPIFSFYSLTTKDINGKDFNFSSLIGKKVLIVNTASDCGFTGQYEALEKLQEKYAESLVVIGFPANDFKGQETKDNETIAAFCKKNYGVSFPLMAKSIVIKKDQQNEVFKWLSNTAINGWNNQEPAWNFCKYLVNEEGTLTNYFPMTVDPLDASVIEAIEKK
;
A
#
# COMPACT_ATOMS: atom_id res chain seq x y z
N MET A 1 -13.83 30.90 -22.16
CA MET A 1 -12.94 29.98 -22.90
C MET A 1 -11.47 30.31 -22.73
N ILE A 2 -11.00 31.54 -22.88
CA ILE A 2 -9.59 31.95 -22.75
C ILE A 2 -9.01 31.64 -21.36
N LYS A 3 -9.72 31.88 -20.26
CA LYS A 3 -9.25 31.60 -18.89
C LYS A 3 -9.04 30.10 -18.62
N ILE A 4 -9.85 29.22 -19.22
CA ILE A 4 -9.72 27.76 -19.11
C ILE A 4 -8.51 27.27 -19.92
N ALA A 5 -8.28 27.83 -21.11
CA ALA A 5 -7.14 27.51 -21.95
C ALA A 5 -5.79 27.93 -21.29
N ILE A 6 -5.78 29.09 -20.62
CA ILE A 6 -4.60 29.57 -19.87
C ILE A 6 -4.33 28.69 -18.67
N ALA A 7 -5.37 28.29 -17.90
CA ALA A 7 -5.22 27.39 -16.77
C ALA A 7 -4.71 25.99 -17.19
N LEU A 8 -5.23 25.43 -18.29
CA LEU A 8 -4.74 24.19 -18.90
C LEU A 8 -3.29 24.31 -19.39
N GLY A 9 -2.94 25.43 -20.05
CA GLY A 9 -1.57 25.70 -20.52
C GLY A 9 -0.58 25.80 -19.38
N VAL A 10 -0.92 26.48 -18.27
CA VAL A 10 -0.08 26.57 -17.07
C VAL A 10 0.05 25.20 -16.38
N LEU A 11 -1.02 24.41 -16.35
CA LEU A 11 -0.96 23.04 -15.78
C LEU A 11 -0.05 22.13 -16.60
N VAL A 12 -0.14 22.19 -17.94
CA VAL A 12 0.68 21.39 -18.85
C VAL A 12 2.15 21.81 -18.78
N THR A 13 2.45 23.11 -18.76
CA THR A 13 3.83 23.59 -18.62
C THR A 13 4.42 23.28 -17.25
N ALA A 14 3.65 23.43 -16.16
CA ALA A 14 4.10 23.03 -14.83
C ALA A 14 4.38 21.52 -14.75
N THR A 15 3.56 20.69 -15.41
CA THR A 15 3.77 19.22 -15.42
C THR A 15 4.98 18.81 -16.26
N LEU A 16 5.26 19.50 -17.35
CA LEU A 16 6.47 19.28 -18.16
C LEU A 16 7.75 19.66 -17.40
N LEU A 17 7.71 20.74 -16.62
CA LEU A 17 8.82 21.18 -15.77
C LEU A 17 9.02 20.28 -14.53
N MET A 18 7.98 19.57 -14.09
CA MET A 18 8.01 18.68 -12.92
C MET A 18 8.31 17.22 -13.28
N LYS A 19 8.60 16.90 -14.55
CA LYS A 19 8.93 15.52 -14.95
C LYS A 19 10.20 15.08 -14.24
N LYS A 20 10.04 14.35 -13.11
CA LYS A 20 11.18 13.71 -12.44
C LYS A 20 11.77 12.64 -13.35
N GLN A 21 13.11 12.57 -13.40
CA GLN A 21 13.81 11.51 -14.14
C GLN A 21 13.32 10.14 -13.67
N GLY A 22 12.85 9.30 -14.60
CA GLY A 22 12.35 7.94 -14.30
C GLY A 22 10.84 7.83 -14.13
N MET A 23 10.07 8.94 -14.25
CA MET A 23 8.61 8.92 -14.33
C MET A 23 8.12 9.06 -15.78
N SER A 24 7.05 8.33 -16.12
CA SER A 24 6.27 8.62 -17.32
C SER A 24 5.51 9.95 -17.15
N TYR A 25 5.06 10.53 -18.26
CA TYR A 25 4.21 11.72 -18.23
C TYR A 25 2.94 11.50 -17.37
N ARG A 26 2.29 10.34 -17.54
CA ARG A 26 1.12 9.93 -16.75
C ARG A 26 1.41 9.90 -15.24
N GLN A 27 2.55 9.32 -14.85
CA GLN A 27 2.95 9.24 -13.42
C GLN A 27 3.20 10.63 -12.84
N SER A 28 3.82 11.53 -13.59
CA SER A 28 4.04 12.91 -13.14
C SER A 28 2.73 13.67 -12.94
N VAL A 29 1.76 13.51 -13.85
CA VAL A 29 0.41 14.09 -13.71
C VAL A 29 -0.29 13.53 -12.48
N LEU A 30 -0.31 12.20 -12.32
CA LEU A 30 -0.94 11.53 -11.17
C LEU A 30 -0.33 11.99 -9.84
N LYS A 31 0.99 12.16 -9.77
CA LYS A 31 1.67 12.68 -8.58
C LYS A 31 1.22 14.11 -8.26
N THR A 32 1.07 14.95 -9.28
CA THR A 32 0.65 16.36 -9.10
C THR A 32 -0.79 16.47 -8.60
N ILE A 33 -1.71 15.63 -9.11
CA ILE A 33 -3.14 15.67 -8.72
C ILE A 33 -3.47 14.81 -7.50
N TYR A 34 -2.51 14.04 -6.99
CA TYR A 34 -2.70 13.14 -5.84
C TYR A 34 -3.36 13.81 -4.62
N PRO A 35 -2.96 15.04 -4.17
CA PRO A 35 -3.62 15.69 -3.04
C PRO A 35 -5.12 15.92 -3.27
N ALA A 36 -5.53 16.25 -4.50
CA ALA A 36 -6.93 16.45 -4.85
C ALA A 36 -7.71 15.11 -4.85
N ILE A 37 -7.08 14.03 -5.32
CA ILE A 37 -7.64 12.67 -5.27
C ILE A 37 -7.92 12.28 -3.81
N MET A 38 -6.94 12.48 -2.92
CA MET A 38 -7.09 12.15 -1.50
C MET A 38 -8.14 13.02 -0.80
N TRP A 39 -8.18 14.30 -1.13
CA TRP A 39 -9.18 15.21 -0.57
C TRP A 39 -10.61 14.78 -0.93
N SER A 40 -10.86 14.40 -2.19
CA SER A 40 -12.19 13.97 -2.66
C SER A 40 -12.66 12.65 -2.02
N GLY A 41 -11.73 11.78 -1.60
CA GLY A 41 -12.02 10.46 -1.01
C GLY A 41 -12.15 10.42 0.52
N LYS A 42 -11.74 11.48 1.23
CA LYS A 42 -11.59 11.48 2.70
C LYS A 42 -12.80 10.98 3.49
N GLY A 43 -14.01 11.40 3.11
CA GLY A 43 -15.21 11.04 3.87
C GLY A 43 -15.72 9.61 3.61
N ALA A 44 -15.60 9.13 2.37
CA ALA A 44 -16.09 7.82 1.95
C ALA A 44 -15.19 6.68 2.46
N GLY A 45 -13.87 6.88 2.50
CA GLY A 45 -12.92 5.86 2.93
C GLY A 45 -13.07 5.49 4.41
N LYS A 46 -13.27 6.47 5.28
CA LYS A 46 -13.40 6.21 6.73
C LYS A 46 -14.54 5.27 7.09
N LYS A 47 -15.65 5.32 6.36
CA LYS A 47 -16.81 4.43 6.55
C LYS A 47 -16.53 2.97 6.16
N GLN A 48 -15.49 2.72 5.41
CA GLN A 48 -15.11 1.39 4.91
C GLN A 48 -13.93 0.78 5.70
N ILE A 49 -13.41 1.47 6.71
CA ILE A 49 -12.42 0.91 7.63
C ILE A 49 -13.06 -0.23 8.39
N GLN A 50 -12.37 -1.36 8.42
CA GLN A 50 -12.80 -2.53 9.20
C GLN A 50 -11.76 -2.81 10.28
N PHE A 51 -12.20 -3.31 11.42
CA PHE A 51 -11.33 -3.67 12.53
C PHE A 51 -11.84 -4.89 13.27
N ASN A 52 -10.93 -5.60 13.90
CA ASN A 52 -11.18 -6.81 14.67
C ASN A 52 -11.87 -6.48 16.01
N LYS A 53 -13.21 -6.30 15.96
CA LYS A 53 -14.03 -5.89 17.12
C LYS A 53 -14.00 -6.91 18.26
N GLU A 54 -13.90 -8.19 17.91
CA GLU A 54 -14.02 -9.31 18.84
C GLU A 54 -12.64 -9.81 19.29
N ASN A 55 -11.55 -9.15 18.91
CA ASN A 55 -10.17 -9.55 19.19
C ASN A 55 -9.89 -11.03 18.83
N LYS A 56 -10.45 -11.49 17.71
CA LYS A 56 -10.23 -12.86 17.24
C LYS A 56 -8.77 -13.05 16.84
N THR A 57 -8.18 -14.12 17.35
CA THR A 57 -6.83 -14.54 16.99
C THR A 57 -6.83 -15.38 15.71
N PRO A 58 -5.75 -15.39 14.94
CA PRO A 58 -5.65 -16.19 13.73
C PRO A 58 -5.59 -17.69 14.08
N ILE A 59 -6.20 -18.51 13.22
CA ILE A 59 -6.14 -19.98 13.29
C ILE A 59 -4.77 -20.49 12.79
N PHE A 60 -4.21 -19.83 11.78
CA PHE A 60 -2.87 -20.09 11.28
C PHE A 60 -1.97 -18.87 11.51
N SER A 61 -0.81 -19.09 12.10
CA SER A 61 0.11 -18.02 12.47
C SER A 61 0.53 -17.17 11.26
N PHE A 62 0.42 -15.86 11.36
CA PHE A 62 0.98 -14.91 10.41
C PHE A 62 2.49 -15.09 10.23
N TYR A 63 3.18 -15.43 11.29
CA TYR A 63 4.64 -15.60 11.29
C TYR A 63 5.13 -16.90 10.64
N SER A 64 4.22 -17.84 10.29
CA SER A 64 4.56 -19.00 9.47
C SER A 64 4.59 -18.72 7.96
N LEU A 65 4.15 -17.53 7.55
CA LEU A 65 4.11 -17.13 6.15
C LEU A 65 5.52 -16.87 5.60
N THR A 66 5.69 -17.16 4.32
CA THR A 66 6.88 -16.85 3.53
C THR A 66 6.46 -16.28 2.18
N THR A 67 7.31 -15.46 1.59
CA THR A 67 7.14 -14.95 0.23
C THR A 67 8.49 -14.65 -0.38
N LYS A 68 8.54 -14.21 -1.65
CA LYS A 68 9.77 -13.70 -2.26
C LYS A 68 9.81 -12.17 -2.12
N ASP A 69 10.97 -11.64 -1.77
CA ASP A 69 11.21 -10.20 -1.87
C ASP A 69 11.34 -9.76 -3.34
N ILE A 70 11.45 -8.45 -3.56
CA ILE A 70 11.54 -7.84 -4.89
C ILE A 70 12.76 -8.33 -5.69
N ASN A 71 13.80 -8.87 -5.02
CA ASN A 71 15.01 -9.42 -5.61
C ASN A 71 14.95 -10.95 -5.77
N GLY A 72 13.80 -11.57 -5.44
CA GLY A 72 13.59 -13.02 -5.55
C GLY A 72 14.12 -13.86 -4.39
N LYS A 73 14.62 -13.25 -3.31
CA LYS A 73 15.07 -13.94 -2.09
C LYS A 73 13.88 -14.32 -1.22
N ASP A 74 14.02 -15.38 -0.43
CA ASP A 74 13.00 -15.76 0.55
C ASP A 74 12.90 -14.72 1.66
N PHE A 75 11.66 -14.28 1.92
CA PHE A 75 11.30 -13.39 3.00
C PHE A 75 10.41 -14.13 4.00
N ASN A 76 10.90 -14.31 5.22
CA ASN A 76 10.21 -15.02 6.29
C ASN A 76 9.58 -14.03 7.27
N PHE A 77 8.27 -14.09 7.45
CA PHE A 77 7.56 -13.21 8.37
C PHE A 77 7.90 -13.46 9.84
N SER A 78 8.48 -14.61 10.18
CA SER A 78 9.02 -14.89 11.53
C SER A 78 10.07 -13.87 12.00
N SER A 79 10.78 -13.23 11.06
CA SER A 79 11.74 -12.15 11.38
C SER A 79 11.10 -10.87 11.91
N LEU A 80 9.77 -10.76 11.84
CA LEU A 80 8.98 -9.59 12.24
C LEU A 80 8.28 -9.75 13.59
N ILE A 81 8.50 -10.86 14.29
CA ILE A 81 7.91 -11.10 15.62
C ILE A 81 8.20 -9.93 16.55
N GLY A 82 7.17 -9.45 17.26
CA GLY A 82 7.28 -8.32 18.18
C GLY A 82 7.19 -6.94 17.52
N LYS A 83 6.98 -6.86 16.19
CA LYS A 83 6.70 -5.61 15.48
C LYS A 83 5.31 -5.62 14.86
N LYS A 84 4.68 -4.48 14.78
CA LYS A 84 3.50 -4.29 13.92
C LYS A 84 3.91 -4.36 12.46
N VAL A 85 3.02 -4.88 11.62
CA VAL A 85 3.28 -4.99 10.18
C VAL A 85 2.13 -4.35 9.40
N LEU A 86 2.45 -3.34 8.59
CA LEU A 86 1.50 -2.71 7.67
C LEU A 86 1.72 -3.24 6.26
N ILE A 87 0.86 -4.14 5.81
CA ILE A 87 0.91 -4.72 4.47
C ILE A 87 0.08 -3.88 3.52
N VAL A 88 0.67 -3.51 2.37
CA VAL A 88 0.05 -2.63 1.37
C VAL A 88 0.24 -3.21 -0.02
N ASN A 89 -0.84 -3.40 -0.78
CA ASN A 89 -0.73 -3.71 -2.21
C ASN A 89 -0.52 -2.43 -3.01
N THR A 90 0.46 -2.42 -3.89
CA THR A 90 0.96 -1.19 -4.53
C THR A 90 0.96 -1.28 -6.06
N ALA A 91 1.04 -0.12 -6.73
CA ALA A 91 1.24 -0.04 -8.18
C ALA A 91 1.88 1.30 -8.58
N SER A 92 2.71 1.27 -9.64
CA SER A 92 3.47 2.44 -10.12
C SER A 92 2.63 3.43 -10.94
N ASP A 93 1.53 3.00 -11.58
CA ASP A 93 0.73 3.80 -12.51
C ASP A 93 -0.70 4.06 -11.99
N CYS A 94 -0.88 4.07 -10.66
CA CYS A 94 -2.14 4.31 -9.97
C CYS A 94 -2.31 5.78 -9.56
N GLY A 95 -3.54 6.28 -9.48
CA GLY A 95 -3.84 7.60 -8.90
C GLY A 95 -3.43 7.73 -7.44
N PHE A 96 -3.33 6.62 -6.71
CA PHE A 96 -2.92 6.56 -5.31
C PHE A 96 -1.41 6.33 -5.10
N THR A 97 -0.59 6.29 -6.16
CA THR A 97 0.87 6.04 -6.07
C THR A 97 1.59 7.05 -5.18
N GLY A 98 1.06 8.27 -5.03
CA GLY A 98 1.56 9.27 -4.08
C GLY A 98 1.58 8.82 -2.62
N GLN A 99 0.82 7.77 -2.25
CA GLN A 99 0.85 7.21 -0.88
C GLN A 99 2.22 6.62 -0.49
N TYR A 100 3.09 6.30 -1.44
CA TYR A 100 4.46 5.87 -1.11
C TYR A 100 5.19 6.86 -0.21
N GLU A 101 5.02 8.18 -0.41
CA GLU A 101 5.66 9.20 0.44
C GLU A 101 5.14 9.15 1.89
N ALA A 102 3.84 8.93 2.07
CA ALA A 102 3.23 8.82 3.39
C ALA A 102 3.61 7.50 4.08
N LEU A 103 3.69 6.39 3.32
CA LEU A 103 4.15 5.09 3.83
C LEU A 103 5.62 5.15 4.29
N GLU A 104 6.48 5.83 3.52
CA GLU A 104 7.88 6.02 3.91
C GLU A 104 8.00 6.83 5.21
N LYS A 105 7.23 7.91 5.34
CA LYS A 105 7.18 8.69 6.60
C LYS A 105 6.70 7.86 7.80
N LEU A 106 5.76 6.93 7.60
CA LEU A 106 5.36 5.98 8.66
C LEU A 106 6.51 5.05 9.01
N GLN A 107 7.18 4.48 8.02
CA GLN A 107 8.33 3.60 8.23
C GLN A 107 9.44 4.31 9.01
N GLU A 108 9.77 5.54 8.63
CA GLU A 108 10.78 6.35 9.33
C GLU A 108 10.35 6.68 10.77
N LYS A 109 9.10 7.14 10.94
CA LYS A 109 8.59 7.57 12.26
C LYS A 109 8.52 6.42 13.27
N TYR A 110 8.15 5.22 12.82
CA TYR A 110 7.91 4.05 13.68
C TYR A 110 8.89 2.90 13.42
N ALA A 111 10.13 3.17 12.96
CA ALA A 111 11.11 2.17 12.54
C ALA A 111 11.38 1.06 13.58
N GLU A 112 11.29 1.37 14.88
CA GLU A 112 11.52 0.42 15.97
C GLU A 112 10.34 -0.54 16.19
N SER A 113 9.10 -0.10 15.89
CA SER A 113 7.87 -0.82 16.25
C SER A 113 6.99 -1.23 15.09
N LEU A 114 7.22 -0.67 13.89
CA LEU A 114 6.44 -0.93 12.68
C LEU A 114 7.34 -1.32 11.51
N VAL A 115 6.90 -2.29 10.74
CA VAL A 115 7.45 -2.57 9.41
C VAL A 115 6.36 -2.41 8.36
N VAL A 116 6.56 -1.48 7.42
CA VAL A 116 5.73 -1.37 6.21
C VAL A 116 6.23 -2.38 5.18
N ILE A 117 5.32 -3.10 4.51
CA ILE A 117 5.68 -4.05 3.44
C ILE A 117 4.81 -3.77 2.22
N GLY A 118 5.45 -3.45 1.09
CA GLY A 118 4.80 -3.21 -0.18
C GLY A 118 4.73 -4.46 -1.05
N PHE A 119 3.55 -4.75 -1.59
CA PHE A 119 3.32 -5.83 -2.55
C PHE A 119 2.88 -5.25 -3.89
N PRO A 120 3.77 -5.11 -4.86
CA PRO A 120 3.40 -4.71 -6.22
C PRO A 120 2.40 -5.68 -6.83
N ALA A 121 1.31 -5.16 -7.41
CA ALA A 121 0.22 -5.97 -7.95
C ALA A 121 -0.34 -5.37 -9.25
N ASN A 122 -0.56 -6.23 -10.24
CA ASN A 122 -1.12 -5.84 -11.54
C ASN A 122 -2.61 -6.17 -11.69
N ASP A 123 -3.29 -6.51 -10.59
CA ASP A 123 -4.68 -6.97 -10.60
C ASP A 123 -5.69 -5.86 -10.94
N PHE A 124 -5.31 -4.61 -10.77
CA PHE A 124 -6.19 -3.45 -10.92
C PHE A 124 -5.87 -2.65 -12.18
N LYS A 125 -6.59 -2.95 -13.27
CA LYS A 125 -6.49 -2.27 -14.59
C LYS A 125 -5.07 -2.21 -15.17
N GLY A 126 -4.23 -3.20 -14.89
CA GLY A 126 -2.89 -3.26 -15.47
C GLY A 126 -1.99 -2.09 -15.03
N GLN A 127 -2.12 -1.63 -13.79
CA GLN A 127 -1.39 -0.46 -13.29
C GLN A 127 0.02 -0.78 -12.75
N GLU A 128 0.47 -2.06 -12.84
CA GLU A 128 1.83 -2.49 -12.52
C GLU A 128 2.36 -3.49 -13.55
N THR A 129 2.65 -3.01 -14.74
CA THR A 129 3.14 -3.86 -15.85
C THR A 129 4.64 -4.14 -15.82
N LYS A 130 5.41 -3.37 -15.02
CA LYS A 130 6.86 -3.45 -14.94
C LYS A 130 7.34 -4.74 -14.27
N ASP A 131 8.60 -5.11 -14.51
CA ASP A 131 9.30 -6.14 -13.76
C ASP A 131 9.71 -5.65 -12.36
N ASN A 132 10.15 -6.56 -11.53
CA ASN A 132 10.52 -6.29 -10.14
C ASN A 132 11.67 -5.28 -10.01
N GLU A 133 12.69 -5.36 -10.87
CA GLU A 133 13.85 -4.47 -10.86
C GLU A 133 13.43 -3.03 -11.17
N THR A 134 12.62 -2.85 -12.21
CA THR A 134 12.09 -1.55 -12.61
C THR A 134 11.18 -0.95 -11.53
N ILE A 135 10.36 -1.78 -10.85
CA ILE A 135 9.51 -1.36 -9.73
C ILE A 135 10.37 -0.88 -8.57
N ALA A 136 11.38 -1.66 -8.16
CA ALA A 136 12.28 -1.29 -7.07
C ALA A 136 13.00 0.04 -7.35
N ALA A 137 13.56 0.19 -8.57
CA ALA A 137 14.21 1.42 -8.98
C ALA A 137 13.25 2.63 -9.00
N PHE A 138 12.01 2.43 -9.48
CA PHE A 138 10.98 3.47 -9.48
C PHE A 138 10.62 3.92 -8.07
N CYS A 139 10.35 3.00 -7.15
CA CYS A 139 9.98 3.30 -5.76
C CYS A 139 11.09 4.05 -5.04
N LYS A 140 12.33 3.55 -5.13
CA LYS A 140 13.50 4.18 -4.50
C LYS A 140 13.78 5.58 -5.07
N LYS A 141 13.83 5.73 -6.39
CA LYS A 141 14.20 6.99 -7.05
C LYS A 141 13.16 8.08 -6.87
N ASN A 142 11.87 7.74 -6.93
CA ASN A 142 10.81 8.74 -7.02
C ASN A 142 10.13 9.04 -5.68
N TYR A 143 10.23 8.11 -4.71
CA TYR A 143 9.54 8.20 -3.42
C TYR A 143 10.45 7.93 -2.21
N GLY A 144 11.72 7.58 -2.44
CA GLY A 144 12.67 7.30 -1.38
C GLY A 144 12.40 6.00 -0.61
N VAL A 145 11.54 5.12 -1.14
CA VAL A 145 11.10 3.90 -0.44
C VAL A 145 12.29 3.11 0.09
N SER A 146 12.32 2.93 1.40
CA SER A 146 13.30 2.15 2.15
C SER A 146 12.73 0.86 2.74
N PHE A 147 11.41 0.80 2.93
CA PHE A 147 10.73 -0.38 3.45
C PHE A 147 10.75 -1.56 2.46
N PRO A 148 10.64 -2.81 2.94
CA PRO A 148 10.66 -4.00 2.10
C PRO A 148 9.58 -3.99 1.01
N LEU A 149 9.98 -4.27 -0.23
CA LEU A 149 9.09 -4.58 -1.33
C LEU A 149 9.18 -6.07 -1.64
N MET A 150 8.02 -6.69 -1.83
CA MET A 150 7.90 -8.09 -2.24
C MET A 150 7.86 -8.22 -3.76
N ALA A 151 8.12 -9.40 -4.28
CA ALA A 151 7.96 -9.72 -5.69
C ALA A 151 6.53 -9.46 -6.14
N LYS A 152 6.36 -8.92 -7.35
CA LYS A 152 5.05 -8.68 -7.94
C LYS A 152 4.17 -9.92 -7.85
N SER A 153 2.98 -9.78 -7.29
CA SER A 153 2.11 -10.88 -6.91
C SER A 153 0.65 -10.63 -7.28
N ILE A 154 -0.14 -11.70 -7.31
CA ILE A 154 -1.59 -11.67 -7.37
C ILE A 154 -2.12 -11.46 -5.95
N VAL A 155 -2.92 -10.41 -5.73
CA VAL A 155 -3.40 -10.02 -4.39
C VAL A 155 -4.90 -10.21 -4.19
N ILE A 156 -5.66 -10.46 -5.25
CA ILE A 156 -7.10 -10.74 -5.21
C ILE A 156 -7.39 -12.24 -5.18
N LYS A 157 -8.60 -12.62 -4.75
CA LYS A 157 -9.06 -14.01 -4.67
C LYS A 157 -9.23 -14.62 -6.09
N LYS A 158 -8.18 -15.26 -6.56
CA LYS A 158 -8.15 -16.05 -7.79
C LYS A 158 -7.02 -17.07 -7.72
N ASP A 159 -6.90 -17.90 -8.74
CA ASP A 159 -5.79 -18.86 -8.86
C ASP A 159 -4.44 -18.16 -8.67
N GLN A 160 -3.51 -18.81 -7.98
CA GLN A 160 -2.18 -18.30 -7.66
C GLN A 160 -2.17 -17.01 -6.80
N GLN A 161 -3.25 -16.74 -6.04
CA GLN A 161 -3.22 -15.68 -5.05
C GLN A 161 -2.02 -15.87 -4.10
N ASN A 162 -1.26 -14.80 -3.86
CA ASN A 162 -0.16 -14.82 -2.90
C ASN A 162 -0.65 -15.25 -1.50
N GLU A 163 0.08 -16.15 -0.85
CA GLU A 163 -0.34 -16.76 0.44
C GLU A 163 -0.54 -15.72 1.55
N VAL A 164 0.21 -14.61 1.52
CA VAL A 164 0.00 -13.51 2.47
C VAL A 164 -1.38 -12.89 2.27
N PHE A 165 -1.79 -12.60 1.03
CA PHE A 165 -3.11 -12.04 0.74
C PHE A 165 -4.24 -13.05 0.92
N LYS A 166 -3.98 -14.33 0.72
CA LYS A 166 -4.90 -15.39 1.09
C LYS A 166 -5.14 -15.42 2.59
N TRP A 167 -4.07 -15.29 3.39
CA TRP A 167 -4.18 -15.16 4.84
C TRP A 167 -4.95 -13.90 5.23
N LEU A 168 -4.62 -12.73 4.67
CA LEU A 168 -5.24 -11.44 4.98
C LEU A 168 -6.74 -11.38 4.65
N SER A 169 -7.22 -12.14 3.68
CA SER A 169 -8.59 -12.05 3.15
C SER A 169 -9.41 -13.34 3.32
N ASN A 170 -9.07 -14.18 4.30
CA ASN A 170 -9.82 -15.42 4.58
C ASN A 170 -10.06 -15.58 6.08
N THR A 171 -11.33 -15.44 6.50
CA THR A 171 -11.75 -15.57 7.91
C THR A 171 -11.42 -16.91 8.53
N ALA A 172 -11.43 -18.00 7.74
CA ALA A 172 -11.06 -19.34 8.22
C ALA A 172 -9.58 -19.47 8.57
N ILE A 173 -8.74 -18.48 8.20
CA ILE A 173 -7.31 -18.48 8.43
C ILE A 173 -6.93 -17.39 9.43
N ASN A 174 -7.39 -16.14 9.21
CA ASN A 174 -7.03 -14.98 10.04
C ASN A 174 -7.99 -14.70 11.20
N GLY A 175 -9.12 -15.41 11.26
CA GLY A 175 -10.10 -15.35 12.35
C GLY A 175 -11.28 -14.39 12.12
N TRP A 176 -11.18 -13.34 11.30
CA TRP A 176 -12.28 -12.36 11.16
C TRP A 176 -12.43 -11.69 9.81
N ASN A 177 -11.35 -11.41 9.09
CA ASN A 177 -11.40 -10.61 7.88
C ASN A 177 -11.57 -11.45 6.62
N ASN A 178 -12.53 -11.07 5.77
CA ASN A 178 -12.75 -11.66 4.47
C ASN A 178 -12.55 -10.66 3.31
N GLN A 179 -12.20 -9.41 3.64
CA GLN A 179 -12.03 -8.35 2.67
C GLN A 179 -10.69 -8.49 1.94
N GLU A 180 -10.74 -8.76 0.64
CA GLU A 180 -9.59 -8.63 -0.25
C GLU A 180 -9.33 -7.16 -0.63
N PRO A 181 -8.18 -6.80 -1.20
CA PRO A 181 -7.96 -5.46 -1.70
C PRO A 181 -9.02 -5.05 -2.72
N ALA A 182 -9.73 -3.96 -2.47
CA ALA A 182 -10.72 -3.42 -3.40
C ALA A 182 -10.06 -2.63 -4.56
N TRP A 183 -8.83 -2.19 -4.37
CA TRP A 183 -8.01 -1.44 -5.32
C TRP A 183 -6.54 -1.44 -4.87
N ASN A 184 -5.65 -0.82 -5.66
CA ASN A 184 -4.27 -0.57 -5.22
C ASN A 184 -4.24 0.35 -3.99
N PHE A 185 -3.28 0.15 -3.11
CA PHE A 185 -3.06 0.89 -1.86
C PHE A 185 -4.12 0.64 -0.78
N CYS A 186 -4.76 -0.54 -0.75
CA CYS A 186 -5.40 -1.05 0.46
C CYS A 186 -4.35 -1.49 1.47
N LYS A 187 -4.64 -1.31 2.74
CA LYS A 187 -3.70 -1.56 3.84
C LYS A 187 -4.28 -2.50 4.87
N TYR A 188 -3.45 -3.38 5.42
CA TYR A 188 -3.78 -4.34 6.46
C TYR A 188 -2.77 -4.20 7.60
N LEU A 189 -3.24 -3.98 8.81
CA LEU A 189 -2.39 -3.87 9.98
C LEU A 189 -2.44 -5.16 10.78
N VAL A 190 -1.28 -5.76 11.00
CA VAL A 190 -1.07 -6.91 11.88
C VAL A 190 -0.32 -6.40 13.12
N ASN A 191 -0.77 -6.79 14.32
CA ASN A 191 -0.14 -6.39 15.57
C ASN A 191 1.10 -7.23 15.91
N GLU A 192 1.73 -6.92 17.04
CA GLU A 192 2.97 -7.56 17.50
C GLU A 192 2.84 -9.07 17.77
N GLU A 193 1.62 -9.54 18.07
CA GLU A 193 1.29 -10.95 18.29
C GLU A 193 0.94 -11.69 16.99
N GLY A 194 0.98 -11.02 15.84
CA GLY A 194 0.63 -11.62 14.55
C GLY A 194 -0.88 -11.70 14.30
N THR A 195 -1.68 -10.90 14.99
CA THR A 195 -3.14 -10.80 14.78
C THR A 195 -3.46 -9.67 13.81
N LEU A 196 -4.24 -9.96 12.76
CA LEU A 196 -4.80 -8.92 11.89
C LEU A 196 -5.78 -8.06 12.69
N THR A 197 -5.51 -6.76 12.79
CA THR A 197 -6.33 -5.83 13.57
C THR A 197 -7.20 -4.93 12.71
N ASN A 198 -6.70 -4.46 11.58
CA ASN A 198 -7.39 -3.48 10.75
C ASN A 198 -7.23 -3.73 9.25
N TYR A 199 -8.26 -3.36 8.50
CA TYR A 199 -8.23 -3.12 7.07
C TYR A 199 -8.56 -1.65 6.79
N PHE A 200 -7.76 -1.00 5.93
CA PHE A 200 -7.98 0.37 5.47
C PHE A 200 -8.07 0.38 3.94
N PRO A 201 -9.14 0.95 3.36
CA PRO A 201 -9.26 1.09 1.92
C PRO A 201 -8.25 2.11 1.35
N MET A 202 -8.07 2.10 0.03
CA MET A 202 -7.13 2.96 -0.70
C MET A 202 -7.34 4.46 -0.46
N THR A 203 -8.54 4.89 -0.13
CA THR A 203 -8.88 6.30 0.10
C THR A 203 -8.52 6.81 1.50
N VAL A 204 -8.08 5.94 2.39
CA VAL A 204 -7.53 6.30 3.70
C VAL A 204 -6.04 6.57 3.54
N ASP A 205 -5.61 7.81 3.82
CA ASP A 205 -4.21 8.20 3.77
C ASP A 205 -3.40 7.42 4.83
N PRO A 206 -2.17 6.96 4.53
CA PRO A 206 -1.34 6.31 5.54
C PRO A 206 -1.09 7.14 6.79
N LEU A 207 -1.10 8.48 6.68
CA LEU A 207 -0.95 9.40 7.81
C LEU A 207 -2.29 9.88 8.40
N ASP A 208 -3.43 9.28 8.01
CA ASP A 208 -4.72 9.59 8.64
C ASP A 208 -4.70 9.17 10.13
N ALA A 209 -5.36 9.97 10.98
CA ALA A 209 -5.45 9.72 12.42
C ALA A 209 -5.88 8.28 12.75
N SER A 210 -6.82 7.72 11.98
CA SER A 210 -7.28 6.34 12.19
C SER A 210 -6.20 5.27 11.99
N VAL A 211 -5.23 5.51 11.10
CA VAL A 211 -4.08 4.62 10.88
C VAL A 211 -3.07 4.80 12.00
N ILE A 212 -2.77 6.06 12.35
CA ILE A 212 -1.84 6.40 13.43
C ILE A 212 -2.32 5.81 14.77
N GLU A 213 -3.60 6.03 15.12
CA GLU A 213 -4.20 5.50 16.35
C GLU A 213 -4.14 3.96 16.39
N ALA A 214 -4.37 3.28 15.26
CA ALA A 214 -4.25 1.83 15.20
C ALA A 214 -2.80 1.34 15.38
N ILE A 215 -1.81 2.08 14.86
CA ILE A 215 -0.38 1.78 15.04
C ILE A 215 0.04 2.05 16.50
N GLU A 216 -0.43 3.11 17.12
CA GLU A 216 -0.06 3.51 18.48
C GLU A 216 -0.83 2.76 19.59
N LYS A 217 -1.93 2.09 19.22
CA LYS A 217 -2.70 1.25 20.15
C LYS A 217 -1.83 0.11 20.68
N LYS A 218 -1.73 0.02 22.01
CA LYS A 218 -1.08 -1.10 22.73
C LYS A 218 -2.05 -2.26 22.87
#